data_671cc8b4297cff187fccab9bce4116a7
#
_entry.id   671cc8b4297cff187fccab9bce4116a7
#
_cell.length_a   1.000
_cell.length_b   1.000
_cell.length_c   1.000
_cell.angle_alpha   90.00
_cell.angle_beta   90.00
_cell.angle_gamma   90.00
#
_symmetry.space_group_name_H-M   'P 1'
#
loop_
_entity.id
_entity.type
_entity.pdbx_description
1 polymer ?
#
loop_
_entity_poly.entity_id
_entity_poly.type
_entity_poly.pdbx_seq_one_letter_code
_entity_poly.pdbx_strand_id
1 'polypeptide(L)'
;ASGEFSDQVTFSAVKTTQGIDLTINADQEWINDPSRVYPITIDPSIQTSLDKALIEDVHVSSGMPGTYFGGHYIVKSGYGATSQINYSYLKFALPSLAASDLVVSATLEMYVRDSSVSDPTNVQVNVYEVTSAWAENTTTWNNKPTNNSIIEDYEMVAAAEWVTWDVTKVAKKWYTTGVNNGLLIKNQVENANYKEYYAADTSSSYLAYRPNVVITYVNTNGLEDLWTYTSQDMGRAGTAFVNNSTGNLTLMREDLSISGGKMPVGITSFYNFDANATGARFSWKTNYEQTITPMTIGTTSYYKYIDGDGTAIYFYSSSGQWIDELGKGLVLTIDSNSTTARYVVTDKSENKLEFNDSGLLVKLKDNSETPNSVSIAYVSGRIDTVTDSSGRVFDYGYDGLNRLDKIEYKGSDNVTKRTVTYAYVDTVPTKTLTVTYQDSRSVIYTYDSEYKIIKVEDIDHSTVEFSYFGSPKIIESVIEHATDGTTHGNEFTFDYTQYETKITDKYNQDVFYQFDNYGRTICIKDTNNAAQYYEYGATGGSQNKLTSVSKLQTTTVNLAKNISFESTSDWAQYDSKGVLNTPSYSSSTSLLGTRSLSI
;
A
#
# COMPACT_ATOMS: atom_id res chain seq x y z
N ALA A 1 24.44 5.18 12.52
CA ALA A 1 24.22 4.40 13.73
C ALA A 1 24.98 3.09 13.58
N SER A 2 25.86 2.75 14.54
CA SER A 2 26.46 1.43 14.64
C SER A 2 25.30 0.46 14.82
N GLY A 3 25.09 -0.45 13.87
CA GLY A 3 24.12 -1.52 14.02
C GLY A 3 24.58 -2.41 15.19
N GLU A 4 23.98 -2.24 16.35
CA GLU A 4 24.17 -3.16 17.44
C GLU A 4 23.32 -4.41 17.19
N PHE A 5 23.94 -5.57 17.34
CA PHE A 5 23.30 -6.87 17.15
C PHE A 5 23.18 -7.56 18.51
N SER A 6 22.11 -8.31 18.72
CA SER A 6 22.06 -9.31 19.77
C SER A 6 22.23 -10.69 19.14
N ASP A 7 23.15 -11.48 19.64
CA ASP A 7 23.33 -12.90 19.33
C ASP A 7 22.49 -13.81 20.26
N GLN A 8 21.76 -13.21 21.20
CA GLN A 8 20.91 -13.93 22.17
C GLN A 8 19.50 -14.14 21.61
N VAL A 9 19.42 -14.72 20.41
CA VAL A 9 18.16 -15.19 19.83
C VAL A 9 18.15 -16.71 19.88
N THR A 10 17.18 -17.29 20.57
CA THR A 10 17.02 -18.73 20.65
C THR A 10 15.83 -19.19 19.80
N PHE A 11 16.02 -20.32 19.11
CA PHE A 11 15.00 -20.95 18.31
C PHE A 11 14.58 -22.26 18.99
N SER A 12 13.29 -22.46 19.16
CA SER A 12 12.74 -23.76 19.55
C SER A 12 11.70 -24.21 18.51
N ALA A 13 11.78 -25.47 18.11
CA ALA A 13 10.86 -26.07 17.17
C ALA A 13 10.11 -27.22 17.87
N VAL A 14 8.79 -27.16 17.89
CA VAL A 14 7.92 -28.19 18.45
C VAL A 14 7.08 -28.79 17.33
N LYS A 15 7.17 -30.09 17.16
CA LYS A 15 6.32 -30.80 16.19
C LYS A 15 4.91 -30.93 16.77
N THR A 16 3.94 -30.41 16.04
CA THR A 16 2.51 -30.53 16.36
C THR A 16 1.82 -31.51 15.41
N THR A 17 0.57 -31.80 15.63
CA THR A 17 -0.26 -32.64 14.73
C THR A 17 -0.56 -31.93 13.39
N GLN A 18 -0.31 -30.62 13.28
CA GLN A 18 -0.60 -29.80 12.12
C GLN A 18 0.66 -29.28 11.40
N GLY A 19 1.86 -29.53 11.96
CA GLY A 19 3.12 -29.05 11.38
C GLY A 19 4.24 -28.94 12.42
N ILE A 20 5.07 -27.93 12.26
CA ILE A 20 6.15 -27.59 13.19
C ILE A 20 5.91 -26.16 13.66
N ASP A 21 5.72 -25.97 14.96
CA ASP A 21 5.70 -24.65 15.57
C ASP A 21 7.14 -24.22 15.85
N LEU A 22 7.55 -23.15 15.19
CA LEU A 22 8.85 -22.52 15.39
C LEU A 22 8.66 -21.30 16.28
N THR A 23 9.24 -21.36 17.48
CA THR A 23 9.26 -20.21 18.40
C THR A 23 10.61 -19.55 18.33
N ILE A 24 10.62 -18.24 18.11
CA ILE A 24 11.81 -17.40 18.11
C ILE A 24 11.74 -16.55 19.39
N ASN A 25 12.67 -16.77 20.31
CA ASN A 25 12.77 -15.97 21.52
C ASN A 25 13.93 -14.99 21.36
N ALA A 26 13.63 -13.73 21.32
CA ALA A 26 14.63 -12.66 21.35
C ALA A 26 14.86 -12.17 22.78
N ASP A 27 16.03 -11.65 23.04
CA ASP A 27 16.40 -11.07 24.34
C ASP A 27 15.51 -9.88 24.67
N GLN A 28 14.66 -10.02 25.66
CA GLN A 28 13.69 -8.99 26.07
C GLN A 28 14.36 -7.77 26.69
N GLU A 29 15.50 -7.91 27.35
CA GLU A 29 16.25 -6.78 27.90
C GLU A 29 16.84 -5.96 26.76
N TRP A 30 17.37 -6.63 25.73
CA TRP A 30 17.88 -5.96 24.52
C TRP A 30 16.77 -5.26 23.73
N ILE A 31 15.60 -5.89 23.56
CA ILE A 31 14.45 -5.31 22.85
C ILE A 31 13.89 -4.09 23.60
N ASN A 32 13.80 -4.14 24.93
CA ASN A 32 13.18 -3.10 25.75
C ASN A 32 14.15 -2.00 26.22
N ASP A 33 15.39 -1.99 25.74
CA ASP A 33 16.36 -0.97 26.11
C ASP A 33 15.88 0.43 25.69
N PRO A 34 15.73 1.41 26.62
CA PRO A 34 15.24 2.76 26.32
C PRO A 34 16.11 3.55 25.33
N SER A 35 17.37 3.14 25.11
CA SER A 35 18.26 3.75 24.11
C SER A 35 17.94 3.28 22.68
N ARG A 36 17.08 2.30 22.51
CA ARG A 36 16.68 1.78 21.20
C ARG A 36 15.67 2.72 20.56
N VAL A 37 16.10 3.30 19.46
CA VAL A 37 15.18 4.03 18.57
C VAL A 37 14.57 3.02 17.60
N TYR A 38 13.36 2.58 17.88
CA TYR A 38 12.61 1.81 16.91
C TYR A 38 12.30 2.71 15.71
N PRO A 39 12.50 2.25 14.47
CA PRO A 39 12.05 3.02 13.34
C PRO A 39 10.54 3.11 13.38
N ILE A 40 10.07 4.34 13.48
CA ILE A 40 8.67 4.64 13.23
C ILE A 40 8.51 4.59 11.72
N THR A 41 7.84 3.56 11.23
CA THR A 41 7.31 3.62 9.87
C THR A 41 6.20 4.64 9.87
N ILE A 42 6.35 5.69 9.10
CA ILE A 42 5.33 6.72 8.96
C ILE A 42 4.59 6.43 7.66
N ASP A 43 3.73 5.44 7.73
CA ASP A 43 2.63 5.39 6.80
C ASP A 43 1.56 6.35 7.33
N PRO A 44 0.93 7.18 6.50
CA PRO A 44 -0.12 8.05 6.97
C PRO A 44 -1.21 7.21 7.62
N SER A 45 -1.46 7.49 8.90
CA SER A 45 -2.51 6.81 9.66
C SER A 45 -3.71 7.73 9.80
N ILE A 46 -4.90 7.20 9.60
CA ILE A 46 -6.17 7.86 9.79
C ILE A 46 -6.98 7.07 10.82
N GLN A 47 -7.57 7.78 11.74
CA GLN A 47 -8.41 7.19 12.77
C GLN A 47 -9.89 7.37 12.39
N THR A 48 -10.73 6.37 12.67
CA THR A 48 -12.18 6.55 12.61
C THR A 48 -12.61 7.63 13.62
N SER A 49 -13.67 8.34 13.29
CA SER A 49 -14.15 9.44 14.15
C SER A 49 -14.54 8.92 15.54
N LEU A 50 -14.21 9.69 16.57
CA LEU A 50 -14.72 9.50 17.92
C LEU A 50 -16.12 10.11 18.13
N ASP A 51 -16.75 10.68 17.10
CA ASP A 51 -18.15 11.13 17.18
C ASP A 51 -19.06 9.91 17.27
N LYS A 52 -19.86 9.83 18.35
CA LYS A 52 -20.79 8.75 18.57
C LYS A 52 -21.80 8.53 17.44
N ALA A 53 -22.11 9.57 16.67
CA ALA A 53 -22.99 9.46 15.51
C ALA A 53 -22.39 8.64 14.36
N LEU A 54 -21.08 8.40 14.40
CA LEU A 54 -20.31 7.65 13.38
C LEU A 54 -19.82 6.29 13.89
N ILE A 55 -20.26 5.89 15.11
CA ILE A 55 -19.94 4.61 15.73
C ILE A 55 -21.26 3.94 16.10
N GLU A 56 -21.53 2.78 15.57
CA GLU A 56 -22.62 1.92 16.06
C GLU A 56 -22.00 0.87 16.97
N ASP A 57 -22.46 0.80 18.24
CA ASP A 57 -22.05 -0.24 19.16
C ASP A 57 -23.20 -0.74 20.03
N VAL A 58 -23.20 -2.04 20.30
CA VAL A 58 -24.20 -2.68 21.14
C VAL A 58 -23.63 -3.94 21.79
N HIS A 59 -23.91 -4.16 23.03
CA HIS A 59 -23.75 -5.50 23.57
C HIS A 59 -25.10 -6.24 23.65
N VAL A 60 -25.02 -7.56 23.52
CA VAL A 60 -26.20 -8.46 23.65
C VAL A 60 -25.96 -9.45 24.76
N SER A 61 -27.01 -9.83 25.50
CA SER A 61 -26.92 -10.71 26.68
C SER A 61 -27.85 -11.90 26.56
N SER A 62 -27.32 -13.11 26.79
CA SER A 62 -28.12 -14.34 26.79
C SER A 62 -29.16 -14.42 27.93
N GLY A 63 -28.89 -13.74 29.05
CA GLY A 63 -29.81 -13.69 30.18
C GLY A 63 -30.97 -12.70 29.98
N MET A 64 -30.85 -11.79 29.01
CA MET A 64 -31.88 -10.83 28.62
C MET A 64 -32.06 -10.80 27.10
N PRO A 65 -32.51 -11.92 26.50
CA PRO A 65 -32.38 -12.16 25.08
C PRO A 65 -33.20 -11.24 24.17
N GLY A 66 -34.26 -10.64 24.70
CA GLY A 66 -35.08 -9.66 23.98
C GLY A 66 -34.77 -8.20 24.34
N THR A 67 -33.79 -7.96 25.22
CA THR A 67 -33.46 -6.60 25.67
C THR A 67 -32.46 -5.95 24.73
N TYR A 68 -32.74 -4.71 24.40
CA TYR A 68 -31.87 -3.82 23.61
C TYR A 68 -30.94 -3.03 24.54
N PHE A 69 -29.66 -2.98 24.21
CA PHE A 69 -28.61 -2.27 24.96
C PHE A 69 -27.84 -1.23 24.14
N GLY A 70 -28.30 -0.86 22.96
CA GLY A 70 -27.75 0.27 22.24
C GLY A 70 -27.98 1.58 22.97
N GLY A 71 -27.12 2.54 22.82
CA GLY A 71 -27.10 3.79 23.56
C GLY A 71 -26.63 3.63 25.03
N HIS A 72 -26.12 2.46 25.44
CA HIS A 72 -25.44 2.28 26.70
C HIS A 72 -24.02 2.86 26.67
N TYR A 73 -23.56 3.45 27.77
CA TYR A 73 -22.21 4.03 27.89
C TYR A 73 -21.09 2.99 27.95
N ILE A 74 -21.43 1.68 27.90
CA ILE A 74 -20.52 0.53 27.93
C ILE A 74 -21.00 -0.57 26.99
N VAL A 75 -20.04 -1.34 26.48
CA VAL A 75 -20.24 -2.65 25.84
C VAL A 75 -19.54 -3.74 26.63
N LYS A 76 -19.95 -5.01 26.47
CA LYS A 76 -19.59 -6.11 27.36
C LYS A 76 -19.17 -7.37 26.60
N SER A 77 -18.17 -8.11 27.16
CA SER A 77 -17.87 -9.47 26.72
C SER A 77 -17.72 -10.43 27.91
N GLY A 78 -17.88 -11.74 27.65
CA GLY A 78 -17.74 -12.78 28.65
C GLY A 78 -18.98 -12.98 29.52
N TYR A 79 -18.82 -13.58 30.69
CA TYR A 79 -19.89 -14.10 31.52
C TYR A 79 -20.13 -13.23 32.75
N GLY A 80 -21.28 -12.60 32.79
CA GLY A 80 -21.68 -11.76 33.91
C GLY A 80 -22.26 -12.54 35.11
N ALA A 81 -22.41 -11.84 36.26
CA ALA A 81 -22.77 -12.40 37.56
C ALA A 81 -24.12 -13.15 37.63
N THR A 82 -24.96 -13.10 36.61
CA THR A 82 -26.28 -13.74 36.56
C THR A 82 -26.40 -14.78 35.45
N SER A 83 -25.35 -15.55 35.23
CA SER A 83 -25.27 -16.60 34.18
C SER A 83 -25.55 -16.09 32.77
N GLN A 84 -24.96 -14.92 32.45
CA GLN A 84 -25.22 -14.22 31.20
C GLN A 84 -23.94 -14.18 30.33
N ILE A 85 -24.05 -14.73 29.13
CA ILE A 85 -23.06 -14.57 28.10
C ILE A 85 -23.29 -13.22 27.39
N ASN A 86 -22.24 -12.41 27.25
CA ASN A 86 -22.30 -11.12 26.59
C ASN A 86 -21.37 -11.09 25.37
N TYR A 87 -21.88 -10.54 24.28
CA TYR A 87 -21.14 -10.25 23.05
C TYR A 87 -21.25 -8.76 22.72
N SER A 88 -20.18 -8.18 22.22
CA SER A 88 -20.18 -6.79 21.74
C SER A 88 -20.01 -6.73 20.23
N TYR A 89 -20.84 -5.91 19.60
CA TYR A 89 -20.79 -5.59 18.17
C TYR A 89 -20.43 -4.13 18.01
N LEU A 90 -19.49 -3.85 17.09
CA LEU A 90 -19.01 -2.51 16.79
C LEU A 90 -18.95 -2.31 15.28
N LYS A 91 -19.39 -1.15 14.80
CA LYS A 91 -19.29 -0.75 13.40
C LYS A 91 -18.97 0.74 13.34
N PHE A 92 -18.02 1.09 12.49
CA PHE A 92 -17.47 2.44 12.37
C PHE A 92 -17.75 3.00 10.99
N ALA A 93 -18.11 4.28 10.90
CA ALA A 93 -18.05 5.00 9.63
C ALA A 93 -16.57 5.12 9.22
N LEU A 94 -16.22 4.54 8.08
CA LEU A 94 -14.85 4.53 7.61
C LEU A 94 -14.47 5.89 7.02
N PRO A 95 -13.27 6.41 7.29
CA PRO A 95 -12.75 7.56 6.59
C PRO A 95 -12.55 7.25 5.10
N SER A 96 -12.72 8.26 4.27
CA SER A 96 -12.51 8.11 2.82
C SER A 96 -11.02 7.98 2.52
N LEU A 97 -10.65 6.96 1.76
CA LEU A 97 -9.33 6.80 1.16
C LEU A 97 -9.43 7.07 -0.35
N ALA A 98 -8.33 7.50 -0.97
CA ALA A 98 -8.24 7.60 -2.41
C ALA A 98 -8.20 6.19 -3.05
N ALA A 99 -8.56 6.08 -4.32
CA ALA A 99 -8.51 4.80 -5.05
C ALA A 99 -7.09 4.21 -5.13
N SER A 100 -6.08 5.10 -5.04
CA SER A 100 -4.65 4.75 -5.01
C SER A 100 -4.12 4.46 -3.60
N ASP A 101 -4.94 4.55 -2.55
CA ASP A 101 -4.49 4.28 -1.18
C ASP A 101 -4.68 2.80 -0.84
N LEU A 102 -3.59 2.15 -0.47
CA LEU A 102 -3.55 0.77 0.00
C LEU A 102 -3.54 0.74 1.52
N VAL A 103 -4.54 0.10 2.14
CA VAL A 103 -4.51 -0.16 3.59
C VAL A 103 -3.37 -1.10 3.92
N VAL A 104 -2.43 -0.66 4.75
CA VAL A 104 -1.27 -1.44 5.22
C VAL A 104 -1.62 -2.19 6.48
N SER A 105 -2.20 -1.49 7.46
CA SER A 105 -2.66 -2.07 8.71
C SER A 105 -3.93 -1.39 9.21
N ALA A 106 -4.69 -2.10 10.02
CA ALA A 106 -5.81 -1.53 10.76
C ALA A 106 -5.90 -2.17 12.15
N THR A 107 -6.01 -1.34 13.17
CA THR A 107 -6.03 -1.78 14.56
C THR A 107 -7.29 -1.27 15.25
N LEU A 108 -8.11 -2.18 15.77
CA LEU A 108 -9.21 -1.83 16.67
C LEU A 108 -8.64 -1.51 18.05
N GLU A 109 -8.98 -0.35 18.61
CA GLU A 109 -8.56 0.09 19.93
C GLU A 109 -9.79 0.22 20.84
N MET A 110 -9.74 -0.39 22.02
CA MET A 110 -10.78 -0.28 23.07
C MET A 110 -10.16 -0.17 24.45
N TYR A 111 -10.76 0.60 25.33
CA TYR A 111 -10.33 0.70 26.72
C TYR A 111 -11.19 -0.14 27.63
N VAL A 112 -10.57 -1.08 28.34
CA VAL A 112 -11.20 -1.90 29.37
C VAL A 112 -11.33 -1.11 30.66
N ARG A 113 -12.51 -1.07 31.24
CA ARG A 113 -12.77 -0.36 32.49
C ARG A 113 -12.06 -1.02 33.67
N ASP A 114 -11.96 -0.27 34.76
CA ASP A 114 -11.20 -0.67 35.96
C ASP A 114 -11.76 -1.95 36.65
N SER A 115 -10.97 -2.52 37.56
CA SER A 115 -11.27 -3.77 38.26
C SER A 115 -12.47 -3.71 39.23
N SER A 116 -13.06 -2.53 39.42
CA SER A 116 -14.32 -2.42 40.21
C SER A 116 -15.56 -2.89 39.44
N VAL A 117 -15.46 -2.95 38.12
CA VAL A 117 -16.55 -3.33 37.19
C VAL A 117 -16.14 -4.43 36.18
N SER A 118 -14.85 -4.58 35.88
CA SER A 118 -14.32 -5.64 35.01
C SER A 118 -13.58 -6.67 35.86
N ASP A 119 -13.72 -7.96 35.52
CA ASP A 119 -12.92 -9.02 36.16
C ASP A 119 -11.42 -8.76 35.83
N PRO A 120 -10.53 -8.67 36.84
CA PRO A 120 -9.13 -8.42 36.62
C PRO A 120 -8.36 -9.63 36.05
N THR A 121 -8.98 -10.81 36.01
CA THR A 121 -8.34 -12.02 35.47
C THR A 121 -8.03 -11.83 34.01
N ASN A 122 -6.80 -12.16 33.63
CA ASN A 122 -6.35 -12.09 32.24
C ASN A 122 -7.01 -13.22 31.43
N VAL A 123 -7.78 -12.85 30.39
CA VAL A 123 -8.53 -13.81 29.56
C VAL A 123 -8.39 -13.49 28.08
N GLN A 124 -8.41 -14.54 27.28
CA GLN A 124 -8.41 -14.39 25.83
C GLN A 124 -9.75 -13.82 25.34
N VAL A 125 -9.69 -12.67 24.67
CA VAL A 125 -10.80 -12.01 23.98
C VAL A 125 -10.51 -11.96 22.51
N ASN A 126 -11.44 -12.50 21.70
CA ASN A 126 -11.31 -12.63 20.27
C ASN A 126 -12.11 -11.57 19.53
N VAL A 127 -11.61 -11.16 18.37
CA VAL A 127 -12.32 -10.36 17.38
C VAL A 127 -12.70 -11.21 16.16
N TYR A 128 -13.90 -10.97 15.62
CA TYR A 128 -14.44 -11.67 14.44
C TYR A 128 -15.07 -10.68 13.47
N GLU A 129 -15.01 -10.99 12.18
CA GLU A 129 -15.77 -10.28 11.15
C GLU A 129 -17.28 -10.55 11.29
N VAL A 130 -18.10 -9.51 11.29
CA VAL A 130 -19.57 -9.63 11.20
C VAL A 130 -19.97 -9.74 9.72
N THR A 131 -20.79 -10.75 9.40
CA THR A 131 -21.12 -11.11 8.01
C THR A 131 -22.51 -10.71 7.56
N SER A 132 -23.40 -10.30 8.49
CA SER A 132 -24.75 -9.82 8.15
C SER A 132 -24.99 -8.41 8.68
N ALA A 133 -25.80 -7.64 7.96
CA ALA A 133 -26.18 -6.29 8.35
C ALA A 133 -26.94 -6.28 9.69
N TRP A 134 -26.72 -5.25 10.48
CA TRP A 134 -27.39 -5.00 11.75
C TRP A 134 -27.50 -3.49 12.03
N ALA A 135 -28.28 -3.12 13.00
CA ALA A 135 -28.41 -1.74 13.43
C ALA A 135 -28.40 -1.69 14.96
N GLU A 136 -27.69 -0.71 15.50
CA GLU A 136 -27.53 -0.51 16.93
C GLU A 136 -28.86 -0.51 17.68
N ASN A 137 -29.85 0.21 17.17
CA ASN A 137 -31.13 0.46 17.83
C ASN A 137 -32.14 -0.70 17.77
N THR A 138 -31.80 -1.85 17.20
CA THR A 138 -32.70 -3.02 17.07
C THR A 138 -32.06 -4.34 17.47
N THR A 139 -30.72 -4.36 17.64
CA THR A 139 -29.99 -5.60 17.88
C THR A 139 -30.11 -6.07 19.31
N THR A 140 -30.49 -7.32 19.46
CA THR A 140 -30.66 -8.05 20.74
C THR A 140 -29.98 -9.42 20.61
N TRP A 141 -29.93 -10.19 21.69
CA TRP A 141 -29.41 -11.57 21.63
C TRP A 141 -30.20 -12.44 20.66
N ASN A 142 -31.53 -12.27 20.54
CA ASN A 142 -32.38 -13.09 19.69
C ASN A 142 -32.17 -12.86 18.20
N ASN A 143 -31.79 -11.66 17.80
CA ASN A 143 -31.60 -11.26 16.40
C ASN A 143 -30.18 -10.78 16.10
N LYS A 144 -29.20 -11.15 16.94
CA LYS A 144 -27.81 -10.77 16.74
C LYS A 144 -27.30 -11.20 15.35
N PRO A 145 -26.43 -10.38 14.75
CA PRO A 145 -25.92 -10.67 13.41
C PRO A 145 -25.04 -11.93 13.41
N THR A 146 -24.90 -12.53 12.23
CA THR A 146 -23.97 -13.62 11.99
C THR A 146 -22.53 -13.09 11.86
N ASN A 147 -21.58 -13.92 12.21
CA ASN A 147 -20.15 -13.62 12.09
C ASN A 147 -19.38 -14.75 11.41
N ASN A 148 -18.19 -14.43 10.91
CA ASN A 148 -17.24 -15.44 10.46
C ASN A 148 -16.84 -16.33 11.65
N SER A 149 -16.61 -17.62 11.40
CA SER A 149 -16.13 -18.56 12.44
C SER A 149 -14.61 -18.44 12.69
N ILE A 150 -13.88 -17.79 11.78
CA ILE A 150 -12.45 -17.57 11.90
C ILE A 150 -12.20 -16.39 12.83
N ILE A 151 -11.31 -16.58 13.80
CA ILE A 151 -10.79 -15.51 14.66
C ILE A 151 -9.88 -14.65 13.80
N GLU A 152 -10.14 -13.35 13.72
CA GLU A 152 -9.27 -12.41 13.02
C GLU A 152 -8.02 -12.12 13.85
N ASP A 153 -8.22 -11.84 15.15
CA ASP A 153 -7.15 -11.67 16.12
C ASP A 153 -7.66 -11.94 17.55
N TYR A 154 -6.75 -12.11 18.49
CA TYR A 154 -7.08 -12.25 19.90
C TYR A 154 -6.05 -11.58 20.80
N GLU A 155 -6.52 -11.07 21.94
CA GLU A 155 -5.66 -10.48 22.96
C GLU A 155 -5.97 -11.05 24.35
N MET A 156 -4.93 -11.05 25.19
CA MET A 156 -5.06 -11.40 26.61
C MET A 156 -5.42 -10.14 27.40
N VAL A 157 -6.68 -10.06 27.84
CA VAL A 157 -7.29 -8.84 28.37
C VAL A 157 -7.44 -8.92 29.89
N ALA A 158 -6.89 -7.94 30.60
CA ALA A 158 -7.10 -7.75 32.04
C ALA A 158 -8.15 -6.63 32.33
N ALA A 159 -7.85 -5.64 33.16
CA ALA A 159 -8.70 -4.50 33.47
C ALA A 159 -7.89 -3.21 33.51
N ALA A 160 -8.55 -2.08 33.30
CA ALA A 160 -7.95 -0.74 33.33
C ALA A 160 -6.81 -0.53 32.31
N GLU A 161 -6.98 -1.07 31.09
CA GLU A 161 -5.96 -0.99 30.05
C GLU A 161 -6.55 -0.73 28.67
N TRP A 162 -5.73 -0.20 27.77
CA TRP A 162 -5.98 -0.21 26.34
C TRP A 162 -5.69 -1.60 25.79
N VAL A 163 -6.58 -2.07 24.94
CA VAL A 163 -6.41 -3.33 24.21
C VAL A 163 -6.55 -3.04 22.72
N THR A 164 -5.68 -3.66 21.93
CA THR A 164 -5.59 -3.46 20.49
C THR A 164 -5.67 -4.81 19.78
N TRP A 165 -6.50 -4.91 18.75
CA TRP A 165 -6.60 -6.10 17.90
C TRP A 165 -6.27 -5.75 16.47
N ASP A 166 -5.50 -6.61 15.79
CA ASP A 166 -5.26 -6.50 14.35
C ASP A 166 -6.55 -6.87 13.58
N VAL A 167 -7.10 -5.89 12.88
CA VAL A 167 -8.27 -6.05 12.02
C VAL A 167 -7.95 -5.70 10.55
N THR A 168 -6.68 -5.73 10.19
CA THR A 168 -6.16 -5.35 8.86
C THR A 168 -6.88 -6.06 7.73
N LYS A 169 -7.05 -7.37 7.85
CA LYS A 169 -7.69 -8.20 6.82
C LYS A 169 -9.16 -7.80 6.60
N VAL A 170 -9.88 -7.54 7.69
CA VAL A 170 -11.29 -7.12 7.64
C VAL A 170 -11.40 -5.71 7.08
N ALA A 171 -10.52 -4.79 7.52
CA ALA A 171 -10.51 -3.41 7.02
C ALA A 171 -10.20 -3.34 5.52
N LYS A 172 -9.20 -4.10 5.04
CA LYS A 172 -8.93 -4.21 3.59
C LYS A 172 -10.18 -4.66 2.82
N LYS A 173 -10.90 -5.65 3.33
CA LYS A 173 -12.14 -6.14 2.73
C LYS A 173 -13.22 -5.06 2.70
N TRP A 174 -13.39 -4.28 3.77
CA TRP A 174 -14.36 -3.18 3.81
C TRP A 174 -14.11 -2.15 2.71
N TYR A 175 -12.84 -1.74 2.53
CA TYR A 175 -12.48 -0.79 1.47
C TYR A 175 -12.60 -1.38 0.06
N THR A 176 -12.29 -2.66 -0.11
CA THR A 176 -12.35 -3.32 -1.43
C THR A 176 -13.79 -3.60 -1.87
N THR A 177 -14.66 -4.02 -0.95
CA THR A 177 -16.04 -4.43 -1.26
C THR A 177 -17.07 -3.33 -1.05
N GLY A 178 -16.74 -2.29 -0.30
CA GLY A 178 -17.68 -1.27 0.17
C GLY A 178 -18.68 -1.79 1.22
N VAL A 179 -18.52 -3.03 1.70
CA VAL A 179 -19.42 -3.66 2.68
C VAL A 179 -18.73 -3.71 4.04
N ASN A 180 -19.24 -2.92 4.99
CA ASN A 180 -18.80 -2.88 6.37
C ASN A 180 -19.97 -3.28 7.30
N ASN A 181 -19.94 -4.50 7.81
CA ASN A 181 -20.86 -4.98 8.83
C ASN A 181 -20.24 -4.94 10.25
N GLY A 182 -19.01 -4.46 10.40
CA GLY A 182 -18.34 -4.29 11.68
C GLY A 182 -17.71 -5.56 12.24
N LEU A 183 -17.47 -5.52 13.53
CA LEU A 183 -16.71 -6.50 14.30
C LEU A 183 -17.53 -7.05 15.48
N LEU A 184 -17.27 -8.31 15.82
CA LEU A 184 -17.77 -8.95 17.04
C LEU A 184 -16.61 -9.18 18.00
N ILE A 185 -16.78 -8.77 19.26
CA ILE A 185 -15.87 -9.02 20.38
C ILE A 185 -16.50 -10.01 21.34
N LYS A 186 -15.82 -11.11 21.63
CA LYS A 186 -16.26 -12.08 22.63
C LYS A 186 -15.09 -12.84 23.25
N ASN A 187 -15.26 -13.29 24.50
CA ASN A 187 -14.27 -14.11 25.17
C ASN A 187 -14.17 -15.50 24.52
N GLN A 188 -12.96 -16.07 24.49
CA GLN A 188 -12.72 -17.44 24.03
C GLN A 188 -13.50 -18.45 24.89
N VAL A 189 -13.52 -18.24 26.21
CA VAL A 189 -14.29 -19.04 27.17
C VAL A 189 -15.51 -18.22 27.62
N GLU A 190 -16.68 -18.59 27.11
CA GLU A 190 -17.91 -17.78 27.25
C GLU A 190 -18.58 -17.85 28.63
N ASN A 191 -18.18 -18.80 29.46
CA ASN A 191 -18.77 -19.03 30.80
C ASN A 191 -17.88 -18.50 31.95
N ALA A 192 -16.89 -17.69 31.67
CA ALA A 192 -16.00 -17.12 32.67
C ALA A 192 -15.67 -15.67 32.30
N ASN A 193 -15.26 -14.92 33.31
CA ASN A 193 -14.59 -13.63 33.23
C ASN A 193 -15.31 -12.59 32.36
N TYR A 194 -15.73 -11.56 32.98
CA TYR A 194 -16.54 -10.48 32.43
C TYR A 194 -15.71 -9.24 32.19
N LYS A 195 -15.86 -8.62 31.02
CA LYS A 195 -15.20 -7.38 30.66
C LYS A 195 -16.22 -6.31 30.31
N GLU A 196 -15.97 -5.09 30.77
CA GLU A 196 -16.67 -3.87 30.34
C GLU A 196 -15.68 -2.96 29.60
N TYR A 197 -16.14 -2.45 28.46
CA TYR A 197 -15.41 -1.46 27.67
C TYR A 197 -16.23 -0.18 27.60
N TYR A 198 -15.57 0.97 27.47
CA TYR A 198 -16.29 2.19 27.13
C TYR A 198 -16.89 2.07 25.74
N ALA A 199 -18.13 2.55 25.60
CA ALA A 199 -18.90 2.57 24.36
C ALA A 199 -18.88 3.97 23.72
N ALA A 200 -19.46 4.12 22.53
CA ALA A 200 -19.61 5.42 21.87
C ALA A 200 -20.47 6.39 22.70
N ASP A 201 -21.45 5.89 23.42
CA ASP A 201 -22.35 6.67 24.27
C ASP A 201 -21.79 7.03 25.65
N THR A 202 -20.49 6.81 25.88
CA THR A 202 -19.85 7.20 27.13
C THR A 202 -19.92 8.72 27.38
N SER A 203 -19.90 9.12 28.67
CA SER A 203 -20.02 10.52 29.06
C SER A 203 -18.85 11.38 28.57
N SER A 204 -19.04 12.71 28.57
CA SER A 204 -18.05 13.69 28.12
C SER A 204 -16.68 13.57 28.79
N SER A 205 -16.62 13.03 30.02
CA SER A 205 -15.36 12.83 30.75
C SER A 205 -14.51 11.67 30.22
N TYR A 206 -15.07 10.81 29.37
CA TYR A 206 -14.42 9.59 28.88
C TYR A 206 -14.39 9.49 27.35
N LEU A 207 -14.55 10.60 26.63
CA LEU A 207 -14.57 10.62 25.16
C LEU A 207 -13.31 10.01 24.53
N ALA A 208 -12.16 10.22 25.18
CA ALA A 208 -10.88 9.68 24.72
C ALA A 208 -10.79 8.13 24.79
N TYR A 209 -11.72 7.48 25.51
CA TYR A 209 -11.76 6.02 25.66
C TYR A 209 -12.78 5.34 24.73
N ARG A 210 -13.42 6.10 23.84
CA ARG A 210 -14.32 5.53 22.84
C ARG A 210 -13.58 4.56 21.92
N PRO A 211 -14.24 3.48 21.50
CA PRO A 211 -13.64 2.55 20.55
C PRO A 211 -13.35 3.27 19.22
N ASN A 212 -12.27 2.89 18.60
CA ASN A 212 -11.89 3.41 17.28
C ASN A 212 -11.08 2.38 16.48
N VAL A 213 -10.95 2.60 15.18
CA VAL A 213 -10.02 1.85 14.33
C VAL A 213 -9.00 2.83 13.78
N VAL A 214 -7.72 2.56 14.04
CA VAL A 214 -6.59 3.26 13.44
C VAL A 214 -6.20 2.53 12.16
N ILE A 215 -6.22 3.22 11.03
CA ILE A 215 -5.95 2.67 9.71
C ILE A 215 -4.68 3.32 9.17
N THR A 216 -3.68 2.52 8.87
CA THR A 216 -2.45 2.94 8.21
C THR A 216 -2.54 2.58 6.74
N TYR A 217 -2.19 3.51 5.86
CA TYR A 217 -2.26 3.30 4.42
C TYR A 217 -1.06 3.94 3.71
N VAL A 218 -0.75 3.45 2.52
CA VAL A 218 0.24 4.03 1.61
C VAL A 218 -0.43 4.44 0.32
N ASN A 219 0.03 5.54 -0.28
CA ASN A 219 -0.44 5.96 -1.59
C ASN A 219 0.38 5.28 -2.69
N THR A 220 -0.28 4.67 -3.67
CA THR A 220 0.34 3.90 -4.77
C THR A 220 0.35 4.65 -6.10
N ASN A 221 0.20 5.98 -6.09
CA ASN A 221 0.45 6.80 -7.27
C ASN A 221 1.93 6.84 -7.61
N GLY A 222 2.23 7.09 -8.88
CA GLY A 222 3.59 7.15 -9.37
C GLY A 222 4.21 5.79 -9.67
N LEU A 223 5.52 5.78 -9.88
CA LEU A 223 6.29 4.60 -10.30
C LEU A 223 7.47 4.39 -9.35
N GLU A 224 7.21 3.68 -8.26
CA GLU A 224 8.19 3.39 -7.24
C GLU A 224 8.86 2.02 -7.42
N ASP A 225 10.17 1.97 -7.25
CA ASP A 225 10.95 0.71 -7.26
C ASP A 225 10.52 -0.29 -6.16
N LEU A 226 9.74 0.19 -5.20
CA LEU A 226 9.19 -0.58 -4.10
C LEU A 226 8.15 -1.60 -4.59
N TRP A 227 7.43 -1.27 -5.66
CA TRP A 227 6.37 -2.09 -6.21
C TRP A 227 6.76 -2.68 -7.55
N THR A 228 6.05 -3.71 -7.97
CA THR A 228 6.17 -4.31 -9.29
C THR A 228 5.00 -3.89 -10.17
N TYR A 229 5.29 -3.74 -11.45
CA TYR A 229 4.32 -3.29 -12.44
C TYR A 229 4.30 -4.23 -13.63
N THR A 230 3.11 -4.49 -14.16
CA THR A 230 2.94 -5.01 -15.51
C THR A 230 2.82 -3.83 -16.47
N SER A 231 3.68 -3.77 -17.45
CA SER A 231 3.76 -2.64 -18.36
C SER A 231 3.31 -3.00 -19.79
N GLN A 232 2.63 -2.05 -20.45
CA GLN A 232 2.27 -2.10 -21.86
C GLN A 232 2.79 -0.86 -22.55
N ASP A 233 3.69 -1.06 -23.50
CA ASP A 233 4.14 0.01 -24.40
C ASP A 233 3.02 0.34 -25.40
N MET A 234 2.77 1.63 -25.61
CA MET A 234 1.74 2.17 -26.49
C MET A 234 2.34 3.14 -27.51
N GLY A 235 3.60 2.92 -27.90
CA GLY A 235 4.30 3.75 -28.87
C GLY A 235 4.44 5.20 -28.43
N ARG A 236 4.02 6.15 -29.26
CA ARG A 236 4.11 7.58 -28.96
C ARG A 236 3.12 8.01 -27.88
N ALA A 237 2.06 7.24 -27.67
CA ALA A 237 1.10 7.45 -26.58
C ALA A 237 1.72 7.17 -25.19
N GLY A 238 2.92 6.57 -25.13
CA GLY A 238 3.67 6.32 -23.90
C GLY A 238 3.59 4.89 -23.42
N THR A 239 3.77 4.70 -22.13
CA THR A 239 3.74 3.38 -21.49
C THR A 239 2.72 3.37 -20.35
N ALA A 240 1.89 2.34 -20.31
CA ALA A 240 1.00 2.06 -19.21
C ALA A 240 1.70 1.13 -18.19
N PHE A 241 1.50 1.39 -16.92
CA PHE A 241 2.00 0.61 -15.79
C PHE A 241 0.84 0.27 -14.88
N VAL A 242 0.55 -1.01 -14.75
CA VAL A 242 -0.44 -1.52 -13.79
C VAL A 242 0.31 -2.00 -12.55
N ASN A 243 0.04 -1.40 -11.41
CA ASN A 243 0.61 -1.85 -10.14
C ASN A 243 0.06 -3.25 -9.81
N ASN A 244 0.93 -4.25 -9.74
CA ASN A 244 0.51 -5.65 -9.60
C ASN A 244 -0.17 -5.95 -8.27
N SER A 245 0.09 -5.16 -7.21
CA SER A 245 -0.53 -5.37 -5.89
C SER A 245 -1.89 -4.69 -5.75
N THR A 246 -2.09 -3.53 -6.40
CA THR A 246 -3.27 -2.68 -6.19
C THR A 246 -4.17 -2.54 -7.41
N GLY A 247 -3.67 -2.91 -8.59
CA GLY A 247 -4.38 -2.70 -9.86
C GLY A 247 -4.51 -1.22 -10.27
N ASN A 248 -3.77 -0.31 -9.61
CA ASN A 248 -3.72 1.09 -10.00
C ASN A 248 -3.01 1.27 -11.34
N LEU A 249 -3.55 2.15 -12.19
CA LEU A 249 -2.99 2.47 -13.50
C LEU A 249 -2.25 3.80 -13.46
N THR A 250 -0.98 3.77 -13.82
CA THR A 250 -0.16 4.96 -14.11
C THR A 250 0.24 4.95 -15.58
N LEU A 251 0.06 6.05 -16.30
CA LEU A 251 0.61 6.21 -17.66
C LEU A 251 1.73 7.24 -17.62
N MET A 252 2.78 6.98 -18.38
CA MET A 252 3.90 7.88 -18.59
C MET A 252 4.04 8.16 -20.09
N ARG A 253 4.05 9.46 -20.48
CA ARG A 253 4.23 9.90 -21.86
C ARG A 253 5.29 11.00 -21.93
N GLU A 254 6.28 10.84 -22.79
CA GLU A 254 7.21 11.92 -23.13
C GLU A 254 6.55 12.88 -24.13
N ASP A 255 6.31 14.12 -23.74
CA ASP A 255 5.73 15.14 -24.61
C ASP A 255 6.80 15.83 -25.45
N LEU A 256 7.84 16.34 -24.79
CA LEU A 256 8.97 17.03 -25.41
C LEU A 256 10.27 16.64 -24.71
N SER A 257 11.28 16.31 -25.49
CA SER A 257 12.63 16.03 -25.00
C SER A 257 13.65 16.79 -25.83
N ILE A 258 14.54 17.48 -25.16
CA ILE A 258 15.59 18.28 -25.78
C ILE A 258 16.94 17.83 -25.22
N SER A 259 17.72 17.21 -26.06
CA SER A 259 19.09 16.83 -25.73
C SER A 259 20.04 18.03 -25.83
N GLY A 260 21.21 17.91 -25.21
CA GLY A 260 22.23 18.94 -25.17
C GLY A 260 22.02 19.99 -24.09
N GLY A 261 23.10 20.63 -23.68
CA GLY A 261 23.17 21.48 -22.51
C GLY A 261 23.65 20.71 -21.26
N LYS A 262 23.95 21.44 -20.19
CA LYS A 262 24.53 20.85 -18.98
C LYS A 262 23.50 20.14 -18.08
N MET A 263 22.24 20.57 -18.16
CA MET A 263 21.08 19.90 -17.57
C MET A 263 20.01 19.78 -18.65
N PRO A 264 19.86 18.61 -19.30
CA PRO A 264 18.83 18.40 -20.31
C PRO A 264 17.44 18.48 -19.67
N VAL A 265 16.48 19.08 -20.37
CA VAL A 265 15.09 19.19 -19.95
C VAL A 265 14.21 18.34 -20.85
N GLY A 266 13.41 17.49 -20.24
CA GLY A 266 12.32 16.78 -20.87
C GLY A 266 11.00 17.09 -20.16
N ILE A 267 9.93 17.23 -20.92
CA ILE A 267 8.57 17.29 -20.37
C ILE A 267 7.97 15.91 -20.53
N THR A 268 7.74 15.28 -19.39
CA THR A 268 7.06 14.00 -19.28
C THR A 268 5.73 14.22 -18.55
N SER A 269 4.65 13.74 -19.13
CA SER A 269 3.33 13.77 -18.52
C SER A 269 3.00 12.42 -17.90
N PHE A 270 2.44 12.47 -16.68
CA PHE A 270 1.98 11.30 -15.94
C PHE A 270 0.48 11.38 -15.72
N TYR A 271 -0.20 10.29 -15.96
CA TYR A 271 -1.59 10.08 -15.55
C TYR A 271 -1.60 9.22 -14.30
N ASN A 272 -2.18 9.75 -13.23
CA ASN A 272 -2.55 9.00 -12.04
C ASN A 272 -4.01 9.31 -11.75
N PHE A 273 -4.86 8.30 -11.69
CA PHE A 273 -6.27 8.55 -11.43
C PHE A 273 -6.48 9.11 -10.03
N ASP A 274 -7.04 10.31 -9.94
CA ASP A 274 -7.46 10.93 -8.69
C ASP A 274 -8.97 11.21 -8.74
N ALA A 275 -9.75 10.44 -7.97
CA ALA A 275 -11.20 10.59 -7.89
C ALA A 275 -11.63 11.97 -7.36
N ASN A 276 -10.75 12.67 -6.65
CA ASN A 276 -10.99 14.01 -6.12
C ASN A 276 -10.57 15.12 -7.11
N ALA A 277 -9.84 14.79 -8.15
CA ALA A 277 -9.48 15.73 -9.21
C ALA A 277 -10.69 15.96 -10.13
N THR A 278 -11.63 16.75 -9.67
CA THR A 278 -12.84 17.12 -10.41
C THR A 278 -12.51 17.69 -11.79
N GLY A 279 -12.53 16.84 -12.82
CA GLY A 279 -12.54 17.20 -14.23
C GLY A 279 -11.35 18.01 -14.77
N ALA A 280 -10.52 18.55 -13.90
CA ALA A 280 -9.38 19.36 -14.29
C ALA A 280 -8.28 18.46 -14.89
N ARG A 281 -7.89 18.73 -16.14
CA ARG A 281 -6.79 18.06 -16.86
C ARG A 281 -6.91 16.53 -17.02
N PHE A 282 -8.03 15.92 -16.73
CA PHE A 282 -8.21 14.49 -16.88
C PHE A 282 -7.14 13.66 -16.13
N SER A 283 -6.73 14.14 -14.96
CA SER A 283 -5.71 13.53 -14.07
C SER A 283 -4.27 13.48 -14.60
N TRP A 284 -3.95 14.27 -15.64
CA TRP A 284 -2.58 14.42 -16.12
C TRP A 284 -1.83 15.54 -15.41
N LYS A 285 -0.56 15.29 -15.11
CA LYS A 285 0.42 16.26 -14.59
C LYS A 285 1.74 16.12 -15.32
N THR A 286 2.50 17.21 -15.44
CA THR A 286 3.86 17.16 -15.94
C THR A 286 4.86 16.93 -14.81
N ASN A 287 6.02 16.38 -15.11
CA ASN A 287 7.09 16.06 -14.15
C ASN A 287 7.60 17.28 -13.35
N TYR A 288 7.27 18.51 -13.75
CA TYR A 288 7.64 19.71 -13.00
C TYR A 288 6.55 20.19 -12.03
N GLU A 289 5.36 19.57 -12.03
CA GLU A 289 4.26 19.91 -11.10
C GLU A 289 4.44 19.21 -9.74
N GLN A 290 5.65 19.34 -9.18
CA GLN A 290 6.00 18.79 -7.88
C GLN A 290 5.62 19.76 -6.76
N THR A 291 5.21 19.21 -5.62
CA THR A 291 4.75 20.01 -4.50
C THR A 291 5.23 19.49 -3.16
N ILE A 292 5.41 20.37 -2.20
CA ILE A 292 5.65 20.01 -0.80
C ILE A 292 4.65 20.73 0.11
N THR A 293 4.03 20.00 1.03
CA THR A 293 2.97 20.53 1.90
C THR A 293 3.21 20.09 3.33
N PRO A 294 3.18 21.02 4.30
CA PRO A 294 3.17 20.66 5.72
C PRO A 294 1.86 19.97 6.07
N MET A 295 1.94 18.95 6.92
CA MET A 295 0.76 18.25 7.43
C MET A 295 0.99 17.77 8.86
N THR A 296 -0.10 17.46 9.56
CA THR A 296 -0.05 16.93 10.92
C THR A 296 -0.90 15.66 10.98
N ILE A 297 -0.34 14.58 11.51
CA ILE A 297 -1.05 13.33 11.77
C ILE A 297 -1.02 13.10 13.28
N GLY A 298 -2.20 13.11 13.89
CA GLY A 298 -2.29 13.12 15.35
C GLY A 298 -1.63 14.39 15.94
N THR A 299 -0.58 14.22 16.72
CA THR A 299 0.22 15.32 17.30
C THR A 299 1.55 15.54 16.59
N THR A 300 1.87 14.76 15.57
CA THR A 300 3.18 14.76 14.90
C THR A 300 3.12 15.51 13.58
N SER A 301 4.10 16.38 13.36
CA SER A 301 4.24 17.15 12.12
C SER A 301 5.04 16.38 11.08
N TYR A 302 4.64 16.49 9.82
CA TYR A 302 5.27 15.90 8.63
C TYR A 302 5.28 16.90 7.49
N TYR A 303 6.03 16.56 6.44
CA TYR A 303 5.92 17.22 5.14
C TYR A 303 5.66 16.19 4.08
N LYS A 304 4.58 16.36 3.32
CA LYS A 304 4.24 15.52 2.17
C LYS A 304 4.85 16.14 0.92
N TYR A 305 5.76 15.45 0.29
CA TYR A 305 6.32 15.77 -1.01
C TYR A 305 5.66 14.89 -2.07
N ILE A 306 5.13 15.51 -3.10
CA ILE A 306 4.66 14.82 -4.32
C ILE A 306 5.70 15.07 -5.39
N ASP A 307 6.31 14.01 -5.88
CA ASP A 307 7.35 14.11 -6.89
C ASP A 307 6.83 14.20 -8.32
N GLY A 308 7.73 14.09 -9.32
CA GLY A 308 7.40 14.35 -10.72
C GLY A 308 6.46 13.35 -11.35
N ASP A 309 6.38 12.12 -10.85
CA ASP A 309 5.47 11.08 -11.37
C ASP A 309 4.20 10.93 -10.53
N GLY A 310 4.12 11.68 -9.42
CA GLY A 310 2.98 11.69 -8.52
C GLY A 310 3.16 10.85 -7.27
N THR A 311 4.33 10.25 -7.06
CA THR A 311 4.65 9.53 -5.84
C THR A 311 4.59 10.43 -4.62
N ALA A 312 3.94 9.98 -3.57
CA ALA A 312 3.89 10.69 -2.28
C ALA A 312 5.02 10.20 -1.37
N ILE A 313 5.87 11.11 -0.95
CA ILE A 313 6.99 10.86 -0.04
C ILE A 313 6.79 11.73 1.20
N TYR A 314 6.89 11.13 2.38
CA TYR A 314 6.70 11.86 3.63
C TYR A 314 8.04 12.07 4.33
N PHE A 315 8.27 13.32 4.77
CA PHE A 315 9.42 13.65 5.61
C PHE A 315 8.99 13.72 7.07
N TYR A 316 9.73 13.07 7.93
CA TYR A 316 9.56 13.12 9.38
C TYR A 316 10.82 13.64 10.07
N SER A 317 10.67 14.17 11.28
CA SER A 317 11.79 14.68 12.06
C SER A 317 12.50 13.52 12.77
N SER A 318 13.78 13.33 12.47
CA SER A 318 14.66 12.38 13.14
C SER A 318 15.97 13.07 13.49
N SER A 319 16.32 13.09 14.78
CA SER A 319 17.55 13.71 15.29
C SER A 319 17.76 15.18 14.82
N GLY A 320 16.65 15.93 14.69
CA GLY A 320 16.67 17.33 14.26
C GLY A 320 16.79 17.55 12.74
N GLN A 321 16.70 16.50 11.95
CA GLN A 321 16.64 16.53 10.49
C GLN A 321 15.30 16.00 10.00
N TRP A 322 14.83 16.51 8.86
CA TRP A 322 13.68 15.95 8.13
C TRP A 322 14.19 14.97 7.09
N ILE A 323 13.90 13.69 7.28
CA ILE A 323 14.34 12.58 6.41
C ILE A 323 13.13 11.87 5.80
N ASP A 324 13.31 11.30 4.62
CA ASP A 324 12.26 10.57 3.92
C ASP A 324 11.98 9.19 4.54
N GLU A 325 10.70 8.79 4.55
CA GLU A 325 10.24 7.51 5.08
C GLU A 325 10.61 6.31 4.19
N LEU A 326 10.72 6.54 2.86
CA LEU A 326 10.98 5.47 1.90
C LEU A 326 12.44 5.02 1.91
N GLY A 327 13.32 5.73 2.62
CA GLY A 327 14.76 5.41 2.67
C GLY A 327 15.50 5.73 1.38
N LYS A 328 14.96 6.60 0.54
CA LYS A 328 15.61 7.11 -0.69
C LYS A 328 16.84 7.93 -0.37
N GLY A 329 16.94 8.42 0.88
CA GLY A 329 18.02 9.27 1.40
C GLY A 329 17.84 10.72 0.96
N LEU A 330 16.59 11.14 0.86
CA LEU A 330 16.23 12.53 0.69
C LEU A 330 16.26 13.24 2.05
N VAL A 331 16.76 14.46 2.08
CA VAL A 331 16.76 15.33 3.26
C VAL A 331 16.06 16.62 2.94
N LEU A 332 15.08 16.99 3.78
CA LEU A 332 14.38 18.27 3.64
C LEU A 332 14.99 19.30 4.58
N THR A 333 15.34 20.47 4.05
CA THR A 333 15.73 21.66 4.81
C THR A 333 14.68 22.75 4.64
N ILE A 334 14.40 23.48 5.73
CA ILE A 334 13.36 24.52 5.76
C ILE A 334 13.98 25.85 6.16
N ASP A 335 13.86 26.87 5.32
CA ASP A 335 14.21 28.25 5.62
C ASP A 335 12.94 29.10 5.74
N SER A 336 12.50 29.36 6.98
CA SER A 336 11.27 30.12 7.24
C SER A 336 11.35 31.59 6.84
N ASN A 337 12.52 32.10 6.53
CA ASN A 337 12.71 33.49 6.08
C ASN A 337 12.70 33.61 4.55
N SER A 338 12.84 32.52 3.83
CA SER A 338 12.83 32.52 2.36
C SER A 338 11.41 32.34 1.81
N THR A 339 11.06 33.13 0.80
CA THR A 339 9.82 32.98 0.03
C THR A 339 10.05 32.23 -1.28
N THR A 340 11.29 32.15 -1.75
CA THR A 340 11.65 31.56 -3.05
C THR A 340 12.30 30.19 -2.94
N ALA A 341 12.91 29.86 -1.81
CA ALA A 341 13.50 28.55 -1.51
C ALA A 341 13.16 28.18 -0.05
N ARG A 342 11.86 28.18 0.25
CA ARG A 342 11.32 27.87 1.58
C ARG A 342 11.65 26.46 2.00
N TYR A 343 11.50 25.50 1.07
CA TYR A 343 11.78 24.09 1.26
C TYR A 343 12.82 23.66 0.25
N VAL A 344 13.80 22.91 0.70
CA VAL A 344 14.86 22.36 -0.17
C VAL A 344 14.98 20.87 0.11
N VAL A 345 14.66 20.06 -0.90
CA VAL A 345 14.89 18.61 -0.87
C VAL A 345 16.24 18.34 -1.51
N THR A 346 17.12 17.65 -0.79
CA THR A 346 18.47 17.28 -1.23
C THR A 346 18.56 15.76 -1.35
N ASP A 347 19.05 15.25 -2.48
CA ASP A 347 19.27 13.83 -2.71
C ASP A 347 20.66 13.38 -2.24
N LYS A 348 20.95 12.06 -2.33
CA LYS A 348 22.26 11.47 -1.97
C LYS A 348 23.42 11.99 -2.80
N SER A 349 23.14 12.52 -3.98
CA SER A 349 24.13 13.09 -4.90
C SER A 349 24.29 14.59 -4.70
N GLU A 350 23.70 15.16 -3.65
CA GLU A 350 23.72 16.61 -3.32
C GLU A 350 22.98 17.47 -4.36
N ASN A 351 22.18 16.89 -5.28
CA ASN A 351 21.29 17.67 -6.13
C ASN A 351 20.13 18.22 -5.28
N LYS A 352 19.57 19.36 -5.68
CA LYS A 352 18.57 20.09 -4.90
C LYS A 352 17.33 20.42 -5.69
N LEU A 353 16.18 20.22 -5.07
CA LEU A 353 14.87 20.71 -5.50
C LEU A 353 14.47 21.83 -4.54
N GLU A 354 14.26 23.04 -5.08
CA GLU A 354 13.87 24.21 -4.29
C GLU A 354 12.39 24.51 -4.52
N PHE A 355 11.64 24.66 -3.42
CA PHE A 355 10.22 24.98 -3.44
C PHE A 355 9.98 26.33 -2.75
N ASN A 356 9.04 27.11 -3.29
CA ASN A 356 8.65 28.40 -2.71
C ASN A 356 7.83 28.22 -1.41
N ASP A 357 7.38 29.33 -0.83
CA ASP A 357 6.56 29.34 0.40
C ASP A 357 5.16 28.75 0.22
N SER A 358 4.66 28.66 -1.00
CA SER A 358 3.42 27.95 -1.37
C SER A 358 3.65 26.45 -1.62
N GLY A 359 4.89 25.96 -1.48
CA GLY A 359 5.25 24.56 -1.69
C GLY A 359 5.33 24.14 -3.16
N LEU A 360 5.45 25.06 -4.11
CA LEU A 360 5.59 24.77 -5.52
C LEU A 360 7.08 24.69 -5.90
N LEU A 361 7.47 23.72 -6.73
CA LEU A 361 8.83 23.54 -7.22
C LEU A 361 9.22 24.73 -8.11
N VAL A 362 10.26 25.48 -7.73
CA VAL A 362 10.73 26.66 -8.48
C VAL A 362 12.09 26.45 -9.13
N LYS A 363 12.88 25.49 -8.65
CA LYS A 363 14.21 25.25 -9.21
C LYS A 363 14.74 23.85 -8.95
N LEU A 364 15.43 23.30 -9.93
CA LEU A 364 16.28 22.13 -9.80
C LEU A 364 17.74 22.59 -9.94
N LYS A 365 18.62 22.05 -9.12
CA LYS A 365 20.06 22.33 -9.16
C LYS A 365 20.87 21.04 -9.11
N ASP A 366 21.94 20.97 -9.88
CA ASP A 366 22.94 19.92 -9.72
C ASP A 366 23.92 20.25 -8.56
N ASN A 367 24.79 19.32 -8.23
CA ASN A 367 25.79 19.44 -7.15
C ASN A 367 27.10 20.08 -7.58
N SER A 368 27.21 20.66 -8.77
CA SER A 368 28.46 21.26 -9.24
C SER A 368 28.83 22.51 -8.43
N GLU A 369 30.13 22.88 -8.35
CA GLU A 369 30.60 24.09 -7.64
C GLU A 369 29.90 25.37 -8.11
N THR A 370 29.58 25.43 -9.41
CA THR A 370 28.70 26.46 -9.99
C THR A 370 27.46 25.74 -10.52
N PRO A 371 26.42 25.60 -9.70
CA PRO A 371 25.28 24.74 -10.01
C PRO A 371 24.58 25.15 -11.31
N ASN A 372 24.40 24.18 -12.21
CA ASN A 372 23.46 24.36 -13.30
C ASN A 372 22.06 24.27 -12.73
N SER A 373 21.12 24.96 -13.34
CA SER A 373 19.75 24.94 -12.84
C SER A 373 18.71 24.95 -13.94
N VAL A 374 17.58 24.30 -13.65
CA VAL A 374 16.31 24.45 -14.36
C VAL A 374 15.42 25.30 -13.47
N SER A 375 14.84 26.35 -14.01
CA SER A 375 13.96 27.26 -13.26
C SER A 375 12.53 27.16 -13.74
N ILE A 376 11.58 27.14 -12.81
CA ILE A 376 10.14 27.05 -13.07
C ILE A 376 9.48 28.33 -12.60
N ALA A 377 8.78 29.02 -13.49
CA ALA A 377 7.98 30.21 -13.18
C ALA A 377 6.49 29.86 -13.17
N TYR A 378 5.75 30.58 -12.34
CA TYR A 378 4.31 30.37 -12.14
C TYR A 378 3.51 31.64 -12.34
N VAL A 379 2.34 31.50 -12.95
CA VAL A 379 1.30 32.54 -13.01
C VAL A 379 0.01 31.94 -12.45
N SER A 380 -0.55 32.58 -11.44
CA SER A 380 -1.80 32.13 -10.77
C SER A 380 -1.74 30.67 -10.30
N GLY A 381 -0.58 30.24 -9.76
CA GLY A 381 -0.38 28.88 -9.22
C GLY A 381 -0.18 27.78 -10.28
N ARG A 382 -0.03 28.14 -11.56
CA ARG A 382 0.24 27.22 -12.66
C ARG A 382 1.59 27.50 -13.28
N ILE A 383 2.26 26.47 -13.79
CA ILE A 383 3.53 26.63 -14.51
C ILE A 383 3.28 27.55 -15.71
N ASP A 384 4.06 28.60 -15.81
CA ASP A 384 4.10 29.49 -16.96
C ASP A 384 5.25 29.11 -17.89
N THR A 385 6.46 29.00 -17.33
CA THR A 385 7.63 28.58 -18.08
C THR A 385 8.53 27.64 -17.29
N VAL A 386 9.21 26.74 -18.01
CA VAL A 386 10.36 25.99 -17.53
C VAL A 386 11.58 26.41 -18.37
N THR A 387 12.61 26.94 -17.71
CA THR A 387 13.82 27.44 -18.37
C THR A 387 15.03 26.61 -17.97
N ASP A 388 15.73 26.04 -18.95
CA ASP A 388 16.91 25.26 -18.69
C ASP A 388 18.19 26.09 -18.43
N SER A 389 19.29 25.42 -18.08
CA SER A 389 20.58 26.05 -17.80
C SER A 389 21.21 26.75 -19.01
N SER A 390 20.70 26.57 -20.22
CA SER A 390 21.14 27.19 -21.46
C SER A 390 20.24 28.32 -21.95
N GLY A 391 19.21 28.69 -21.13
CA GLY A 391 18.25 29.72 -21.48
C GLY A 391 17.18 29.29 -22.49
N ARG A 392 17.03 27.98 -22.75
CA ARG A 392 15.93 27.46 -23.57
C ARG A 392 14.67 27.40 -22.74
N VAL A 393 13.52 27.75 -23.32
CA VAL A 393 12.26 27.91 -22.60
C VAL A 393 11.21 26.92 -23.10
N PHE A 394 10.51 26.28 -22.17
CA PHE A 394 9.26 25.58 -22.41
C PHE A 394 8.12 26.43 -21.85
N ASP A 395 7.29 26.95 -22.74
CA ASP A 395 6.23 27.90 -22.47
C ASP A 395 4.89 27.14 -22.41
N TYR A 396 4.16 27.27 -21.31
CA TYR A 396 2.93 26.53 -21.02
C TYR A 396 1.71 27.41 -21.30
N GLY A 397 0.85 26.98 -22.19
CA GLY A 397 -0.45 27.60 -22.47
C GLY A 397 -1.61 26.85 -21.81
N TYR A 398 -2.69 27.58 -21.52
CA TYR A 398 -3.86 27.02 -20.85
C TYR A 398 -5.15 27.50 -21.51
N ASP A 399 -6.15 26.62 -21.60
CA ASP A 399 -7.47 26.93 -22.12
C ASP A 399 -8.31 27.77 -21.12
N GLY A 400 -9.50 28.16 -21.55
CA GLY A 400 -10.43 28.95 -20.73
C GLY A 400 -10.93 28.24 -19.45
N LEU A 401 -10.71 26.93 -19.33
CA LEU A 401 -11.01 26.13 -18.14
C LEU A 401 -9.75 25.85 -17.29
N ASN A 402 -8.65 26.53 -17.61
CA ASN A 402 -7.36 26.36 -16.93
C ASN A 402 -6.71 24.97 -17.10
N ARG A 403 -7.04 24.23 -18.16
CA ARG A 403 -6.38 22.99 -18.54
C ARG A 403 -5.19 23.30 -19.45
N LEU A 404 -4.12 22.52 -19.35
CA LEU A 404 -2.96 22.64 -20.23
C LEU A 404 -3.40 22.42 -21.68
N ASP A 405 -3.27 23.44 -22.57
CA ASP A 405 -3.67 23.33 -23.97
C ASP A 405 -2.47 23.27 -24.93
N LYS A 406 -1.29 23.74 -24.51
CA LYS A 406 -0.06 23.63 -25.31
C LYS A 406 1.20 23.73 -24.47
N ILE A 407 2.29 23.17 -25.00
CA ILE A 407 3.65 23.45 -24.56
C ILE A 407 4.46 23.79 -25.79
N GLU A 408 5.13 24.95 -25.78
CA GLU A 408 5.99 25.44 -26.83
C GLU A 408 7.46 25.42 -26.38
N TYR A 409 8.30 24.66 -27.05
CA TYR A 409 9.74 24.79 -26.86
C TYR A 409 10.29 25.95 -27.69
N LYS A 410 10.92 26.90 -27.04
CA LYS A 410 11.61 28.05 -27.62
C LYS A 410 13.13 27.91 -27.44
N GLY A 411 13.86 28.18 -28.48
CA GLY A 411 15.31 28.25 -28.39
C GLY A 411 15.78 29.45 -27.56
N SER A 412 17.08 29.57 -27.31
CA SER A 412 17.66 30.74 -26.64
C SER A 412 17.46 32.05 -27.42
N ASP A 413 17.09 31.95 -28.67
CA ASP A 413 16.65 33.06 -29.55
C ASP A 413 15.20 33.46 -29.34
N ASN A 414 14.51 32.85 -28.39
CA ASN A 414 13.08 33.01 -28.07
C ASN A 414 12.13 32.68 -29.25
N VAL A 415 12.60 31.88 -30.21
CA VAL A 415 11.79 31.43 -31.36
C VAL A 415 11.25 30.05 -31.08
N THR A 416 9.94 29.84 -31.29
CA THR A 416 9.28 28.53 -31.16
C THR A 416 9.88 27.55 -32.16
N LYS A 417 10.40 26.41 -31.66
CA LYS A 417 11.03 25.34 -32.43
C LYS A 417 10.17 24.08 -32.49
N ARG A 418 9.40 23.78 -31.43
CA ARG A 418 8.50 22.64 -31.33
C ARG A 418 7.27 23.02 -30.52
N THR A 419 6.15 22.39 -30.85
CA THR A 419 4.88 22.56 -30.12
C THR A 419 4.20 21.23 -29.95
N VAL A 420 3.62 21.01 -28.75
CA VAL A 420 2.66 19.95 -28.46
C VAL A 420 1.37 20.62 -28.00
N THR A 421 0.23 20.20 -28.52
CA THR A 421 -1.08 20.73 -28.15
C THR A 421 -1.97 19.66 -27.56
N TYR A 422 -2.87 20.09 -26.67
CA TYR A 422 -3.78 19.23 -25.90
C TYR A 422 -5.21 19.71 -26.10
N ALA A 423 -6.05 18.88 -26.69
CA ALA A 423 -7.46 19.18 -26.93
C ALA A 423 -8.35 18.24 -26.13
N TYR A 424 -9.29 18.82 -25.39
CA TYR A 424 -10.18 18.08 -24.48
C TYR A 424 -11.61 18.11 -25.00
N VAL A 425 -12.23 16.94 -25.08
CA VAL A 425 -13.67 16.80 -25.25
C VAL A 425 -14.23 16.25 -23.95
N ASP A 426 -15.09 17.00 -23.28
CA ASP A 426 -15.69 16.65 -21.99
C ASP A 426 -17.21 16.55 -22.10
N THR A 427 -17.69 15.73 -23.02
CA THR A 427 -19.11 15.51 -23.26
C THR A 427 -19.46 14.02 -23.22
N VAL A 428 -20.54 13.68 -22.52
CA VAL A 428 -21.03 12.30 -22.47
C VAL A 428 -21.63 11.94 -23.84
N PRO A 429 -21.43 10.75 -24.43
CA PRO A 429 -20.82 9.56 -23.77
C PRO A 429 -19.30 9.47 -23.88
N THR A 430 -18.65 10.30 -24.68
CA THR A 430 -17.23 10.14 -24.98
C THR A 430 -16.42 11.34 -24.49
N LYS A 431 -15.54 11.09 -23.50
CA LYS A 431 -14.56 12.08 -23.05
C LYS A 431 -13.23 11.73 -23.66
N THR A 432 -12.52 12.70 -24.24
CA THR A 432 -11.20 12.45 -24.85
C THR A 432 -10.20 13.55 -24.54
N LEU A 433 -8.94 13.15 -24.45
CA LEU A 433 -7.77 14.01 -24.57
C LEU A 433 -7.04 13.63 -25.84
N THR A 434 -6.93 14.57 -26.78
CA THR A 434 -6.10 14.43 -27.98
C THR A 434 -4.82 15.23 -27.83
N VAL A 435 -3.67 14.57 -27.98
CA VAL A 435 -2.35 15.20 -27.91
C VAL A 435 -1.74 15.19 -29.30
N THR A 436 -1.53 16.39 -29.87
CA THR A 436 -1.05 16.56 -31.23
C THR A 436 0.38 17.09 -31.21
N TYR A 437 1.26 16.41 -31.91
CA TYR A 437 2.67 16.77 -32.05
C TYR A 437 2.90 17.68 -33.26
N GLN A 438 4.08 18.24 -33.37
CA GLN A 438 4.45 19.20 -34.44
C GLN A 438 4.28 18.64 -35.86
N ASP A 439 4.38 17.34 -36.05
CA ASP A 439 4.16 16.65 -37.34
C ASP A 439 2.69 16.39 -37.65
N SER A 440 1.79 16.99 -36.88
CA SER A 440 0.34 16.85 -36.98
C SER A 440 -0.22 15.45 -36.70
N ARG A 441 0.62 14.53 -36.21
CA ARG A 441 0.14 13.22 -35.71
C ARG A 441 -0.33 13.35 -34.29
N SER A 442 -1.34 12.58 -33.95
CA SER A 442 -1.99 12.67 -32.63
C SER A 442 -2.11 11.32 -31.97
N VAL A 443 -2.05 11.32 -30.66
CA VAL A 443 -2.49 10.22 -29.79
C VAL A 443 -3.79 10.61 -29.10
N ILE A 444 -4.68 9.64 -28.86
CA ILE A 444 -6.01 9.89 -28.29
C ILE A 444 -6.22 9.01 -27.07
N TYR A 445 -6.54 9.63 -25.94
CA TYR A 445 -6.96 8.96 -24.72
C TYR A 445 -8.46 9.10 -24.55
N THR A 446 -9.17 7.99 -24.44
CA THR A 446 -10.62 7.94 -24.23
C THR A 446 -10.90 7.53 -22.78
N TYR A 447 -11.86 8.21 -22.16
CA TYR A 447 -12.21 8.05 -20.76
C TYR A 447 -13.65 7.61 -20.57
N ASP A 448 -13.91 6.92 -19.47
CA ASP A 448 -15.27 6.66 -19.00
C ASP A 448 -15.89 7.92 -18.34
N SER A 449 -17.11 7.76 -17.80
CA SER A 449 -17.82 8.84 -17.11
C SER A 449 -17.10 9.34 -15.85
N GLU A 450 -16.25 8.52 -15.24
CA GLU A 450 -15.48 8.81 -14.03
C GLU A 450 -14.07 9.32 -14.32
N TYR A 451 -13.73 9.60 -15.58
CA TYR A 451 -12.40 10.02 -16.07
C TYR A 451 -11.31 8.95 -15.92
N LYS A 452 -11.67 7.66 -15.92
CA LYS A 452 -10.72 6.56 -16.06
C LYS A 452 -10.43 6.31 -17.54
N ILE A 453 -9.16 6.14 -17.90
CA ILE A 453 -8.76 5.82 -19.27
C ILE A 453 -9.23 4.40 -19.60
N ILE A 454 -10.07 4.27 -20.64
CA ILE A 454 -10.60 2.99 -21.13
C ILE A 454 -9.97 2.58 -22.46
N LYS A 455 -9.39 3.53 -23.21
CA LYS A 455 -8.74 3.25 -24.48
C LYS A 455 -7.69 4.31 -24.79
N VAL A 456 -6.59 3.88 -25.36
CA VAL A 456 -5.51 4.73 -25.90
C VAL A 456 -5.31 4.35 -27.35
N GLU A 457 -5.25 5.35 -28.25
CA GLU A 457 -4.93 5.18 -29.67
C GLU A 457 -3.61 5.88 -29.97
N ASP A 458 -2.65 5.15 -30.53
CA ASP A 458 -1.35 5.70 -30.94
C ASP A 458 -1.40 6.36 -32.32
N ILE A 459 -0.31 7.01 -32.70
CA ILE A 459 -0.15 7.74 -33.98
C ILE A 459 -0.27 6.84 -35.22
N ASP A 460 -0.13 5.55 -35.10
CA ASP A 460 -0.29 4.55 -36.16
C ASP A 460 -1.67 3.89 -36.16
N HIS A 461 -2.58 4.35 -35.27
CA HIS A 461 -3.93 3.82 -35.04
C HIS A 461 -4.00 2.44 -34.39
N SER A 462 -2.89 1.90 -33.88
CA SER A 462 -2.94 0.79 -32.92
C SER A 462 -3.59 1.27 -31.62
N THR A 463 -4.25 0.38 -30.89
CA THR A 463 -4.95 0.78 -29.66
C THR A 463 -4.67 -0.15 -28.50
N VAL A 464 -4.73 0.40 -27.29
CA VAL A 464 -4.73 -0.37 -26.05
C VAL A 464 -5.99 -0.07 -25.28
N GLU A 465 -6.73 -1.11 -24.91
CA GLU A 465 -7.97 -1.01 -24.16
C GLU A 465 -7.76 -1.48 -22.71
N PHE A 466 -8.43 -0.80 -21.78
CA PHE A 466 -8.39 -1.06 -20.35
C PHE A 466 -9.79 -1.36 -19.85
N SER A 467 -9.98 -2.49 -19.18
CA SER A 467 -11.21 -2.78 -18.42
C SER A 467 -10.95 -2.68 -16.91
N TYR A 468 -12.02 -2.41 -16.17
CA TYR A 468 -11.97 -2.21 -14.73
C TYR A 468 -13.07 -2.99 -14.03
N PHE A 469 -12.79 -3.46 -12.82
CA PHE A 469 -13.80 -4.08 -11.96
C PHE A 469 -13.67 -3.57 -10.50
N GLY A 470 -14.65 -3.90 -9.68
CA GLY A 470 -14.63 -3.64 -8.23
C GLY A 470 -15.03 -2.22 -7.83
N SER A 471 -14.87 -1.95 -6.52
CA SER A 471 -15.06 -0.64 -5.91
C SER A 471 -14.09 -0.52 -4.72
N PRO A 472 -12.99 0.24 -4.84
CA PRO A 472 -12.63 1.09 -5.99
C PRO A 472 -12.40 0.28 -7.28
N LYS A 473 -12.60 0.92 -8.42
CA LYS A 473 -12.33 0.30 -9.72
C LYS A 473 -10.82 0.18 -9.95
N ILE A 474 -10.34 -1.04 -10.14
CA ILE A 474 -8.96 -1.40 -10.46
C ILE A 474 -8.90 -2.09 -11.82
N ILE A 475 -7.73 -2.15 -12.45
CA ILE A 475 -7.57 -2.77 -13.77
C ILE A 475 -7.93 -4.27 -13.72
N GLU A 476 -8.81 -4.69 -14.62
CA GLU A 476 -9.18 -6.09 -14.86
C GLU A 476 -8.41 -6.67 -16.06
N SER A 477 -8.30 -5.89 -17.15
CA SER A 477 -7.55 -6.31 -18.31
C SER A 477 -6.87 -5.15 -19.04
N VAL A 478 -5.81 -5.47 -19.76
CA VAL A 478 -5.11 -4.61 -20.72
C VAL A 478 -4.96 -5.39 -22.01
N ILE A 479 -5.52 -4.87 -23.12
CA ILE A 479 -5.54 -5.55 -24.41
C ILE A 479 -5.04 -4.61 -25.50
N GLU A 480 -3.97 -5.01 -26.17
CA GLU A 480 -3.44 -4.32 -27.35
C GLU A 480 -4.16 -4.83 -28.62
N HIS A 481 -4.55 -3.91 -29.49
CA HIS A 481 -5.08 -4.19 -30.82
C HIS A 481 -4.19 -3.55 -31.89
N ALA A 482 -3.91 -4.32 -32.92
CA ALA A 482 -3.24 -3.80 -34.12
C ALA A 482 -4.12 -2.76 -34.83
N THR A 483 -3.57 -2.14 -35.88
CA THR A 483 -4.24 -1.10 -36.68
C THR A 483 -5.53 -1.55 -37.35
N ASP A 484 -5.76 -2.86 -37.48
CA ASP A 484 -7.02 -3.45 -37.98
C ASP A 484 -8.14 -3.46 -36.93
N GLY A 485 -7.83 -3.11 -35.66
CA GLY A 485 -8.76 -3.06 -34.54
C GLY A 485 -9.27 -4.42 -34.07
N THR A 486 -8.75 -5.51 -34.62
CA THR A 486 -9.22 -6.89 -34.34
C THR A 486 -8.12 -7.87 -33.97
N THR A 487 -6.93 -7.67 -34.50
CA THR A 487 -5.78 -8.54 -34.17
C THR A 487 -5.22 -8.13 -32.81
N HIS A 488 -5.29 -9.05 -31.84
CA HIS A 488 -4.73 -8.82 -30.50
C HIS A 488 -3.21 -8.92 -30.51
N GLY A 489 -2.57 -7.89 -29.99
CA GLY A 489 -1.14 -7.86 -29.63
C GLY A 489 -0.90 -8.54 -28.28
N ASN A 490 -0.42 -7.80 -27.31
CA ASN A 490 -0.34 -8.24 -25.91
C ASN A 490 -1.72 -8.23 -25.27
N GLU A 491 -1.93 -9.15 -24.33
CA GLU A 491 -3.15 -9.21 -23.52
C GLU A 491 -2.75 -9.67 -22.13
N PHE A 492 -3.23 -8.94 -21.11
CA PHE A 492 -3.06 -9.27 -19.71
C PHE A 492 -4.41 -9.22 -19.01
N THR A 493 -4.75 -10.26 -18.28
CA THR A 493 -5.89 -10.26 -17.34
C THR A 493 -5.39 -10.43 -15.93
N PHE A 494 -6.04 -9.75 -14.98
CA PHE A 494 -5.62 -9.68 -13.59
C PHE A 494 -6.71 -10.24 -12.68
N ASP A 495 -6.33 -11.14 -11.79
CA ASP A 495 -7.20 -11.71 -10.76
C ASP A 495 -6.55 -11.44 -9.39
N TYR A 496 -7.15 -10.53 -8.62
CA TYR A 496 -6.58 -10.04 -7.37
C TYR A 496 -7.19 -10.74 -6.17
N THR A 497 -6.33 -11.21 -5.29
CA THR A 497 -6.69 -11.57 -3.93
C THR A 497 -5.97 -10.64 -2.95
N GLN A 498 -6.19 -10.81 -1.66
CA GLN A 498 -5.66 -9.91 -0.64
C GLN A 498 -4.12 -9.77 -0.66
N TYR A 499 -3.40 -10.85 -0.99
CA TYR A 499 -1.93 -10.91 -0.96
C TYR A 499 -1.32 -11.53 -2.20
N GLU A 500 -2.11 -11.80 -3.23
CA GLU A 500 -1.63 -12.41 -4.45
C GLU A 500 -2.42 -11.87 -5.64
N THR A 501 -1.72 -11.56 -6.72
CA THR A 501 -2.32 -11.27 -8.02
C THR A 501 -1.86 -12.32 -9.02
N LYS A 502 -2.82 -12.97 -9.66
CA LYS A 502 -2.57 -13.81 -10.82
C LYS A 502 -2.68 -12.97 -12.08
N ILE A 503 -1.67 -12.99 -12.93
CA ILE A 503 -1.65 -12.33 -14.23
C ILE A 503 -1.60 -13.40 -15.30
N THR A 504 -2.58 -13.40 -16.19
CA THR A 504 -2.67 -14.34 -17.30
C THR A 504 -2.40 -13.58 -18.61
N ASP A 505 -1.49 -14.10 -19.43
CA ASP A 505 -1.18 -13.52 -20.74
C ASP A 505 -2.08 -14.10 -21.86
N LYS A 506 -1.94 -13.60 -23.09
CA LYS A 506 -2.70 -14.05 -24.27
C LYS A 506 -2.52 -15.52 -24.65
N TYR A 507 -1.50 -16.17 -24.11
CA TYR A 507 -1.21 -17.59 -24.32
C TYR A 507 -1.74 -18.47 -23.17
N ASN A 508 -2.53 -17.89 -22.26
CA ASN A 508 -3.01 -18.52 -21.03
C ASN A 508 -1.86 -18.99 -20.11
N GLN A 509 -0.74 -18.24 -20.09
CA GLN A 509 0.32 -18.49 -19.14
C GLN A 509 0.09 -17.61 -17.91
N ASP A 510 0.04 -18.25 -16.75
CA ASP A 510 -0.19 -17.56 -15.49
C ASP A 510 1.14 -17.24 -14.78
N VAL A 511 1.24 -16.05 -14.24
CA VAL A 511 2.28 -15.64 -13.29
C VAL A 511 1.60 -15.14 -12.03
N PHE A 512 2.07 -15.58 -10.88
CA PHE A 512 1.53 -15.23 -9.58
C PHE A 512 2.50 -14.32 -8.84
N TYR A 513 2.02 -13.15 -8.43
CA TYR A 513 2.76 -12.19 -7.62
C TYR A 513 2.19 -12.20 -6.21
N GLN A 514 3.02 -12.49 -5.21
CA GLN A 514 2.62 -12.45 -3.80
C GLN A 514 3.24 -11.24 -3.12
N PHE A 515 2.47 -10.63 -2.22
CA PHE A 515 2.80 -9.36 -1.61
C PHE A 515 2.76 -9.43 -0.08
N ASP A 516 3.54 -8.57 0.56
CA ASP A 516 3.38 -8.26 1.96
C ASP A 516 2.28 -7.19 2.20
N ASN A 517 2.12 -6.76 3.44
CA ASN A 517 1.12 -5.75 3.79
C ASN A 517 1.33 -4.40 3.09
N TYR A 518 2.56 -4.06 2.72
CA TYR A 518 2.93 -2.82 2.02
C TYR A 518 2.77 -2.92 0.49
N GLY A 519 2.27 -4.04 -0.03
CA GLY A 519 2.17 -4.27 -1.46
C GLY A 519 3.52 -4.56 -2.14
N ARG A 520 4.60 -4.78 -1.36
CA ARG A 520 5.91 -5.14 -1.89
C ARG A 520 5.90 -6.60 -2.30
N THR A 521 6.45 -6.90 -3.47
CA THR A 521 6.48 -8.27 -3.99
C THR A 521 7.45 -9.12 -3.20
N ILE A 522 6.96 -10.16 -2.55
CA ILE A 522 7.75 -11.14 -1.78
C ILE A 522 7.98 -12.45 -2.53
N CYS A 523 7.16 -12.77 -3.53
CA CYS A 523 7.34 -13.95 -4.36
C CYS A 523 6.75 -13.71 -5.76
N ILE A 524 7.46 -14.17 -6.78
CA ILE A 524 6.93 -14.31 -8.14
C ILE A 524 7.09 -15.77 -8.53
N LYS A 525 6.03 -16.43 -8.95
CA LYS A 525 6.07 -17.83 -9.41
C LYS A 525 5.26 -18.02 -10.69
N ASP A 526 5.70 -18.94 -11.54
CA ASP A 526 4.95 -19.39 -12.73
C ASP A 526 4.13 -20.65 -12.45
N THR A 527 3.39 -21.11 -13.46
CA THR A 527 2.59 -22.35 -13.43
C THR A 527 3.43 -23.62 -13.21
N ASN A 528 4.73 -23.57 -13.47
CA ASN A 528 5.66 -24.70 -13.26
C ASN A 528 6.28 -24.67 -11.85
N ASN A 529 5.82 -23.78 -10.98
CA ASN A 529 6.36 -23.52 -9.64
C ASN A 529 7.82 -23.05 -9.62
N ALA A 530 8.36 -22.54 -10.75
CA ALA A 530 9.59 -21.80 -10.71
C ALA A 530 9.33 -20.50 -9.96
N ALA A 531 10.00 -20.28 -8.84
CA ALA A 531 9.72 -19.17 -7.95
C ALA A 531 10.97 -18.34 -7.67
N GLN A 532 10.74 -17.04 -7.56
CA GLN A 532 11.73 -16.07 -7.09
C GLN A 532 11.18 -15.35 -5.87
N TYR A 533 11.95 -15.34 -4.79
CA TYR A 533 11.59 -14.73 -3.52
C TYR A 533 12.40 -13.49 -3.28
N TYR A 534 11.79 -12.50 -2.65
CA TYR A 534 12.35 -11.19 -2.34
C TYR A 534 12.21 -10.92 -0.85
N GLU A 535 13.26 -10.41 -0.23
CA GLU A 535 13.27 -10.00 1.17
C GLU A 535 13.64 -8.53 1.26
N TYR A 536 12.98 -7.81 2.14
CA TYR A 536 13.21 -6.39 2.38
C TYR A 536 13.74 -6.17 3.79
N GLY A 537 14.44 -5.06 3.99
CA GLY A 537 14.90 -4.67 5.31
C GLY A 537 13.73 -4.52 6.29
N ALA A 538 13.93 -4.95 7.52
CA ALA A 538 12.85 -4.99 8.51
C ALA A 538 12.57 -3.62 9.14
N THR A 539 13.54 -2.68 9.13
CA THR A 539 13.46 -1.49 9.98
C THR A 539 14.20 -0.27 9.42
N GLY A 540 13.67 0.93 9.68
CA GLY A 540 14.30 2.23 9.43
C GLY A 540 14.60 2.50 7.96
N GLY A 541 15.63 3.26 7.68
CA GLY A 541 16.07 3.59 6.31
C GLY A 541 16.44 2.39 5.43
N SER A 542 16.35 1.15 5.95
CA SER A 542 16.47 -0.09 5.18
C SER A 542 15.13 -0.77 4.90
N GLN A 543 14.03 -0.32 5.51
CA GLN A 543 12.72 -1.01 5.46
C GLN A 543 12.22 -1.28 4.04
N ASN A 544 12.45 -0.37 3.13
CA ASN A 544 12.02 -0.49 1.74
C ASN A 544 13.15 -0.95 0.80
N LYS A 545 14.32 -1.31 1.34
CA LYS A 545 15.44 -1.79 0.54
C LYS A 545 15.37 -3.29 0.37
N LEU A 546 15.49 -3.73 -0.87
CA LEU A 546 15.67 -5.14 -1.20
C LEU A 546 16.99 -5.63 -0.58
N THR A 547 16.92 -6.63 0.29
CA THR A 547 18.08 -7.19 0.99
C THR A 547 18.52 -8.54 0.43
N SER A 548 17.58 -9.29 -0.16
CA SER A 548 17.84 -10.62 -0.70
C SER A 548 16.93 -10.92 -1.89
N VAL A 549 17.48 -11.62 -2.87
CA VAL A 549 16.73 -12.25 -3.95
C VAL A 549 17.16 -13.71 -4.04
N SER A 550 16.21 -14.62 -3.86
CA SER A 550 16.44 -16.07 -3.93
C SER A 550 15.62 -16.69 -5.06
N LYS A 551 16.22 -17.56 -5.84
CA LYS A 551 15.50 -18.35 -6.86
C LYS A 551 15.33 -19.78 -6.39
N LEU A 552 14.09 -20.26 -6.41
CA LEU A 552 13.83 -21.68 -6.35
C LEU A 552 14.19 -22.27 -7.73
N GLN A 553 15.30 -22.98 -7.80
CA GLN A 553 15.59 -23.78 -8.98
C GLN A 553 14.84 -25.11 -8.87
N THR A 554 13.98 -25.39 -9.83
CA THR A 554 13.26 -26.69 -9.96
C THR A 554 14.13 -27.84 -10.43
N THR A 555 15.44 -27.68 -10.46
CA THR A 555 16.30 -28.86 -10.46
C THR A 555 16.09 -29.54 -9.12
N THR A 556 15.78 -30.82 -9.14
CA THR A 556 15.77 -31.71 -7.98
C THR A 556 17.14 -31.69 -7.28
N VAL A 557 17.48 -30.56 -6.65
CA VAL A 557 18.60 -30.52 -5.72
C VAL A 557 18.10 -31.20 -4.46
N ASN A 558 18.50 -32.43 -4.27
CA ASN A 558 18.26 -33.10 -3.01
C ASN A 558 19.07 -32.37 -1.93
N LEU A 559 18.39 -31.54 -1.12
CA LEU A 559 19.00 -30.81 -0.01
C LEU A 559 19.34 -31.69 1.19
N ALA A 560 19.04 -32.99 1.11
CA ALA A 560 19.43 -33.92 2.14
C ALA A 560 20.98 -34.04 2.20
N LYS A 561 21.53 -34.09 3.39
CA LYS A 561 22.98 -34.14 3.63
C LYS A 561 23.70 -35.26 2.89
N ASN A 562 23.05 -36.37 2.67
CA ASN A 562 23.63 -37.58 2.02
C ASN A 562 22.84 -37.91 0.77
N ILE A 563 22.94 -37.05 -0.25
CA ILE A 563 22.18 -37.19 -1.51
C ILE A 563 22.53 -38.44 -2.31
N SER A 564 23.72 -38.99 -2.12
CA SER A 564 24.16 -40.20 -2.77
C SER A 564 23.98 -41.46 -1.92
N PHE A 565 23.49 -41.31 -0.68
CA PHE A 565 23.32 -42.39 0.29
C PHE A 565 24.60 -43.16 0.62
N GLU A 566 25.75 -42.51 0.46
CA GLU A 566 27.05 -43.16 0.72
C GLU A 566 27.37 -43.30 2.21
N SER A 567 26.71 -42.51 3.08
CA SER A 567 26.82 -42.59 4.53
C SER A 567 25.52 -43.08 5.15
N THR A 568 25.63 -44.00 6.09
CA THR A 568 24.49 -44.54 6.84
C THR A 568 24.16 -43.70 8.09
N SER A 569 24.99 -42.69 8.42
CA SER A 569 24.85 -41.90 9.64
C SER A 569 23.85 -40.75 9.53
N ASP A 570 23.55 -40.32 8.32
CA ASP A 570 22.75 -39.09 8.08
C ASP A 570 21.25 -39.36 7.89
N TRP A 571 20.81 -40.62 7.98
CA TRP A 571 19.44 -41.02 7.73
C TRP A 571 18.86 -41.78 8.88
N ALA A 572 17.62 -41.49 9.21
CA ALA A 572 16.80 -42.24 10.13
C ALA A 572 15.44 -42.51 9.50
N GLN A 573 14.98 -43.72 9.57
CA GLN A 573 13.64 -44.12 9.10
C GLN A 573 12.74 -44.35 10.30
N TYR A 574 11.56 -43.78 10.27
CA TYR A 574 10.51 -44.00 11.26
C TYR A 574 9.31 -44.65 10.55
N ASP A 575 8.72 -45.65 11.20
CA ASP A 575 7.45 -46.21 10.72
C ASP A 575 6.28 -45.26 11.00
N SER A 576 5.08 -45.64 10.56
CA SER A 576 3.86 -44.84 10.76
C SER A 576 3.49 -44.61 12.23
N LYS A 577 4.15 -45.29 13.17
CA LYS A 577 3.99 -45.16 14.62
C LYS A 577 5.12 -44.35 15.28
N GLY A 578 6.07 -43.84 14.49
CA GLY A 578 7.22 -43.10 14.98
C GLY A 578 8.34 -43.98 15.56
N VAL A 579 8.36 -45.28 15.27
CA VAL A 579 9.43 -46.17 15.70
C VAL A 579 10.61 -46.04 14.76
N LEU A 580 11.80 -45.83 15.30
CA LEU A 580 13.05 -45.75 14.55
C LEU A 580 13.40 -47.08 13.91
N ASN A 581 13.50 -47.10 12.59
CA ASN A 581 13.97 -48.28 11.83
C ASN A 581 15.38 -48.01 11.30
N THR A 582 16.18 -49.06 11.17
CA THR A 582 17.52 -48.96 10.57
C THR A 582 17.34 -48.93 9.04
N PRO A 583 17.73 -47.83 8.36
CA PRO A 583 17.64 -47.77 6.91
C PRO A 583 18.57 -48.78 6.26
N SER A 584 18.13 -49.40 5.17
CA SER A 584 18.97 -50.25 4.34
C SER A 584 19.42 -49.53 3.08
N TYR A 585 20.60 -49.85 2.58
CA TYR A 585 21.21 -49.21 1.42
C TYR A 585 21.49 -50.27 0.34
N SER A 586 21.14 -49.95 -0.91
CA SER A 586 21.41 -50.83 -2.08
C SER A 586 22.58 -50.25 -2.89
N SER A 587 23.51 -51.11 -3.25
CA SER A 587 24.58 -50.77 -4.19
C SER A 587 24.27 -51.19 -5.64
N SER A 588 23.17 -51.91 -5.87
CA SER A 588 22.81 -52.43 -7.19
C SER A 588 21.90 -51.52 -8.00
N THR A 589 21.26 -50.51 -7.38
CA THR A 589 20.25 -49.63 -8.00
C THR A 589 20.54 -48.15 -7.83
N SER A 590 21.79 -47.77 -7.51
CA SER A 590 22.11 -46.34 -7.30
C SER A 590 22.17 -45.60 -8.65
N LEU A 591 21.55 -44.41 -8.70
CA LEU A 591 21.62 -43.50 -9.82
C LEU A 591 22.74 -42.45 -9.66
N LEU A 592 23.10 -42.14 -8.45
CA LEU A 592 24.15 -41.19 -8.08
C LEU A 592 24.97 -41.83 -6.95
N GLY A 593 26.29 -41.94 -7.15
CA GLY A 593 27.16 -42.62 -6.20
C GLY A 593 27.04 -44.16 -6.24
N THR A 594 27.47 -44.82 -5.17
CA THR A 594 27.56 -46.27 -5.11
C THR A 594 26.41 -46.96 -4.35
N ARG A 595 25.52 -46.17 -3.73
CA ARG A 595 24.39 -46.68 -2.91
C ARG A 595 23.10 -45.93 -3.16
N SER A 596 21.99 -46.62 -2.93
CA SER A 596 20.64 -46.04 -2.86
C SER A 596 19.93 -46.48 -1.58
N LEU A 597 18.99 -45.67 -1.11
CA LEU A 597 18.15 -46.02 0.03
C LEU A 597 17.09 -47.04 -0.43
N SER A 598 17.00 -48.13 0.29
CA SER A 598 15.92 -49.12 0.15
C SER A 598 14.93 -48.90 1.32
N ILE A 599 13.68 -48.60 1.01
CA ILE A 599 12.58 -48.40 1.96
C ILE A 599 11.73 -49.65 2.04
#